data_31d7681b1bb15578b52faeee4434f26a
#
_entry.id   31d7681b1bb15578b52faeee4434f26a
#
_cell.length_a   1.000
_cell.length_b   1.000
_cell.length_c   1.000
_cell.angle_alpha   90.00
_cell.angle_beta   90.00
_cell.angle_gamma   90.00
#
_symmetry.space_group_name_H-M   'P 1'
#
loop_
_entity.id
_entity.type
_entity.pdbx_description
1 polymer ?
#
loop_
_entity_poly.entity_id
_entity_poly.type
_entity_poly.pdbx_seq_one_letter_code
_entity_poly.pdbx_strand_id
1 'polypeptide(L)'
;MFEDKLTKAIKLAENEKHEKAIKLCNKILKNESDNVNALKLKANCLKDLNQKKEALKYYDLALETDSERADILLYKAEILLIEYGRYDEACECIDLALDLDSDIAQGWFLKGLYYGFMGDVEKGIDCYDVGLHIDSGDANGWLYKGGFLKIAKKYDEAVKCFDAVLSVKPNDKEEIYLKADAYLYLDELDKSIKYCNEALGLEGGSVELNVNLYLLKGCLLILSENFDEAIVNIDNALKLNQKDYNALLMKAQCLAYRQDFEDSFELIDNTLKIYPDAWEFLELKQEILS
;
A
#
# COMPACT_ATOMS: atom_id res chain seq x y z
N MET A 1 28.28 28.44 15.03
CA MET A 1 27.37 29.31 14.22
C MET A 1 26.69 28.56 13.07
N PHE A 2 27.39 27.70 12.32
CA PHE A 2 26.75 26.90 11.24
C PHE A 2 25.98 25.70 11.81
N GLU A 3 26.51 25.01 12.80
CA GLU A 3 25.87 23.93 13.54
C GLU A 3 24.49 24.35 14.13
N ASP A 4 24.38 25.57 14.62
CA ASP A 4 23.13 26.17 15.10
C ASP A 4 22.12 26.41 13.97
N LYS A 5 22.58 26.74 12.74
CA LYS A 5 21.72 26.92 11.58
C LYS A 5 21.19 25.59 11.05
N LEU A 6 22.02 24.53 11.05
CA LEU A 6 21.61 23.19 10.62
C LEU A 6 20.58 22.61 11.61
N THR A 7 20.84 22.69 12.90
CA THR A 7 19.88 22.29 13.95
C THR A 7 18.54 23.01 13.81
N LYS A 8 18.57 24.32 13.50
CA LYS A 8 17.34 25.08 13.22
C LYS A 8 16.64 24.63 11.95
N ALA A 9 17.38 24.27 10.91
CA ALA A 9 16.82 23.76 9.67
C ALA A 9 16.15 22.39 9.87
N ILE A 10 16.78 21.50 10.66
CA ILE A 10 16.22 20.20 11.06
C ILE A 10 14.88 20.41 11.79
N LYS A 11 14.85 21.24 12.83
CA LYS A 11 13.62 21.56 13.57
C LYS A 11 12.51 22.15 12.68
N LEU A 12 12.86 22.88 11.63
CA LEU A 12 11.89 23.41 10.68
C LEU A 12 11.33 22.29 9.78
N ALA A 13 12.17 21.36 9.35
CA ALA A 13 11.74 20.20 8.57
C ALA A 13 10.81 19.28 9.40
N GLU A 14 11.18 18.98 10.64
CA GLU A 14 10.35 18.22 11.59
C GLU A 14 8.97 18.86 11.86
N ASN A 15 8.86 20.19 11.73
CA ASN A 15 7.60 20.92 11.84
C ASN A 15 6.95 21.17 10.46
N GLU A 16 7.25 20.37 9.44
CA GLU A 16 6.70 20.43 8.08
C GLU A 16 6.93 21.79 7.36
N LYS A 17 7.84 22.62 7.87
CA LYS A 17 8.18 23.92 7.26
C LYS A 17 9.32 23.76 6.25
N HIS A 18 9.16 22.82 5.31
CA HIS A 18 10.19 22.38 4.38
C HIS A 18 10.80 23.52 3.56
N GLU A 19 10.01 24.46 3.04
CA GLU A 19 10.54 25.60 2.29
C GLU A 19 11.46 26.51 3.13
N LYS A 20 11.15 26.68 4.44
CA LYS A 20 11.99 27.46 5.35
C LYS A 20 13.27 26.72 5.69
N ALA A 21 13.21 25.40 5.86
CA ALA A 21 14.36 24.53 6.03
C ALA A 21 15.29 24.61 4.81
N ILE A 22 14.77 24.50 3.60
CA ILE A 22 15.52 24.63 2.33
C ILE A 22 16.22 25.99 2.25
N LYS A 23 15.56 27.09 2.63
CA LYS A 23 16.19 28.43 2.65
C LYS A 23 17.39 28.48 3.61
N LEU A 24 17.35 27.79 4.74
CA LEU A 24 18.49 27.70 5.66
C LEU A 24 19.59 26.79 5.10
N CYS A 25 19.25 25.64 4.54
CA CYS A 25 20.21 24.78 3.86
C CYS A 25 20.95 25.53 2.74
N ASN A 26 20.24 26.31 1.92
CA ASN A 26 20.85 27.13 0.87
C ASN A 26 21.85 28.18 1.43
N LYS A 27 21.58 28.73 2.62
CA LYS A 27 22.52 29.66 3.29
C LYS A 27 23.76 28.95 3.84
N ILE A 28 23.62 27.68 4.26
CA ILE A 28 24.76 26.86 4.68
C ILE A 28 25.60 26.52 3.46
N LEU A 29 24.97 25.95 2.42
CA LEU A 29 25.60 25.50 1.18
C LEU A 29 26.26 26.61 0.36
N LYS A 30 25.86 27.87 0.56
CA LYS A 30 26.56 29.03 -0.03
C LYS A 30 27.99 29.22 0.51
N ASN A 31 28.26 28.79 1.75
CA ASN A 31 29.56 28.92 2.38
C ASN A 31 30.29 27.58 2.47
N GLU A 32 29.58 26.49 2.58
CA GLU A 32 30.05 25.11 2.69
C GLU A 32 29.28 24.26 1.67
N SER A 33 29.70 24.34 0.40
CA SER A 33 28.99 23.69 -0.72
C SER A 33 28.95 22.16 -0.61
N ASP A 34 29.90 21.60 0.16
CA ASP A 34 30.13 20.19 0.42
C ASP A 34 29.57 19.69 1.77
N ASN A 35 28.77 20.51 2.45
CA ASN A 35 28.16 20.10 3.72
C ASN A 35 27.11 19.00 3.49
N VAL A 36 27.52 17.74 3.63
CA VAL A 36 26.71 16.53 3.37
C VAL A 36 25.38 16.55 4.12
N ASN A 37 25.37 16.96 5.39
CA ASN A 37 24.14 17.00 6.18
C ASN A 37 23.16 18.09 5.71
N ALA A 38 23.64 19.21 5.23
CA ALA A 38 22.81 20.25 4.64
C ALA A 38 22.26 19.83 3.26
N LEU A 39 23.07 19.13 2.44
CA LEU A 39 22.64 18.53 1.17
C LEU A 39 21.55 17.49 1.40
N LYS A 40 21.77 16.54 2.32
CA LYS A 40 20.79 15.52 2.70
C LYS A 40 19.48 16.14 3.19
N LEU A 41 19.54 17.06 4.14
CA LEU A 41 18.35 17.70 4.68
C LEU A 41 17.56 18.46 3.59
N LYS A 42 18.26 19.13 2.68
CA LYS A 42 17.62 19.80 1.55
C LYS A 42 16.94 18.80 0.63
N ALA A 43 17.60 17.68 0.33
CA ALA A 43 17.03 16.60 -0.50
C ALA A 43 15.78 16.01 0.15
N ASN A 44 15.81 15.71 1.45
CA ASN A 44 14.65 15.22 2.20
C ASN A 44 13.47 16.21 2.11
N CYS A 45 13.70 17.49 2.39
CA CYS A 45 12.66 18.52 2.27
C CYS A 45 12.10 18.64 0.85
N LEU A 46 12.92 18.47 -0.19
CA LEU A 46 12.47 18.48 -1.58
C LEU A 46 11.63 17.23 -1.89
N LYS A 47 12.02 16.05 -1.35
CA LYS A 47 11.23 14.81 -1.45
C LYS A 47 9.84 15.01 -0.85
N ASP A 48 9.75 15.58 0.34
CA ASP A 48 8.49 15.82 1.05
C ASP A 48 7.60 16.87 0.33
N LEU A 49 8.21 17.81 -0.39
CA LEU A 49 7.51 18.74 -1.28
C LEU A 49 7.17 18.15 -2.66
N ASN A 50 7.30 16.85 -2.85
CA ASN A 50 7.10 16.13 -4.11
C ASN A 50 8.02 16.59 -5.28
N GLN A 51 9.16 17.22 -4.96
CA GLN A 51 10.18 17.64 -5.94
C GLN A 51 11.27 16.58 -6.07
N LYS A 52 10.87 15.33 -6.36
CA LYS A 52 11.71 14.11 -6.28
C LYS A 52 12.92 14.16 -7.22
N LYS A 53 12.75 14.70 -8.44
CA LYS A 53 13.85 14.86 -9.40
C LYS A 53 14.96 15.78 -8.87
N GLU A 54 14.58 16.81 -8.13
CA GLU A 54 15.54 17.74 -7.56
C GLU A 54 16.16 17.17 -6.29
N ALA A 55 15.39 16.42 -5.50
CA ALA A 55 15.91 15.69 -4.36
C ALA A 55 17.05 14.73 -4.77
N LEU A 56 16.86 13.95 -5.84
CA LEU A 56 17.91 13.03 -6.35
C LEU A 56 19.22 13.76 -6.64
N LYS A 57 19.19 14.95 -7.25
CA LYS A 57 20.42 15.72 -7.51
C LYS A 57 21.19 16.09 -6.23
N TYR A 58 20.46 16.41 -5.15
CA TYR A 58 21.11 16.74 -3.88
C TYR A 58 21.59 15.52 -3.12
N TYR A 59 20.93 14.35 -3.28
CA TYR A 59 21.48 13.09 -2.80
C TYR A 59 22.74 12.71 -3.56
N ASP A 60 22.77 12.87 -4.90
CA ASP A 60 23.96 12.61 -5.71
C ASP A 60 25.14 13.51 -5.27
N LEU A 61 24.91 14.81 -5.09
CA LEU A 61 25.94 15.73 -4.60
C LEU A 61 26.45 15.37 -3.18
N ALA A 62 25.55 14.89 -2.34
CA ALA A 62 25.94 14.45 -0.99
C ALA A 62 26.80 13.18 -1.05
N LEU A 63 26.47 12.22 -1.93
CA LEU A 63 27.21 10.98 -2.15
C LEU A 63 28.52 11.19 -2.91
N GLU A 64 28.62 12.21 -3.78
CA GLU A 64 29.90 12.62 -4.39
C GLU A 64 30.88 13.16 -3.34
N THR A 65 30.37 13.77 -2.27
CA THR A 65 31.18 14.30 -1.19
C THR A 65 31.55 13.22 -0.16
N ASP A 66 30.58 12.36 0.19
CA ASP A 66 30.76 11.26 1.15
C ASP A 66 29.94 10.06 0.64
N SER A 67 30.63 9.11 0.02
CA SER A 67 30.01 7.92 -0.60
C SER A 67 29.59 6.84 0.43
N GLU A 68 30.08 6.95 1.69
CA GLU A 68 29.84 5.95 2.73
C GLU A 68 28.62 6.31 3.62
N ARG A 69 27.59 6.87 2.99
CA ARG A 69 26.36 7.30 3.69
C ARG A 69 25.19 6.37 3.33
N ALA A 70 25.10 5.27 4.09
CA ALA A 70 24.04 4.28 3.93
C ALA A 70 22.64 4.92 3.96
N ASP A 71 22.39 5.87 4.85
CA ASP A 71 21.12 6.58 4.95
C ASP A 71 20.76 7.36 3.68
N ILE A 72 21.72 8.01 3.03
CA ILE A 72 21.51 8.77 1.79
C ILE A 72 21.27 7.82 0.61
N LEU A 73 22.03 6.71 0.55
CA LEU A 73 21.84 5.67 -0.45
C LEU A 73 20.42 5.09 -0.40
N LEU A 74 19.88 4.84 0.80
CA LEU A 74 18.52 4.31 0.96
C LEU A 74 17.45 5.33 0.58
N TYR A 75 17.59 6.62 0.92
CA TYR A 75 16.64 7.65 0.46
C TYR A 75 16.65 7.80 -1.07
N LYS A 76 17.81 7.71 -1.69
CA LYS A 76 17.93 7.71 -3.15
C LYS A 76 17.27 6.48 -3.76
N ALA A 77 17.56 5.30 -3.20
CA ALA A 77 16.99 4.03 -3.64
C ALA A 77 15.47 4.02 -3.57
N GLU A 78 14.88 4.52 -2.49
CA GLU A 78 13.42 4.63 -2.33
C GLU A 78 12.77 5.41 -3.49
N ILE A 79 13.33 6.56 -3.84
CA ILE A 79 12.81 7.38 -4.95
C ILE A 79 13.00 6.67 -6.29
N LEU A 80 14.16 6.07 -6.53
CA LEU A 80 14.45 5.35 -7.78
C LEU A 80 13.51 4.17 -7.96
N LEU A 81 13.28 3.40 -6.89
CA LEU A 81 12.46 2.20 -6.88
C LEU A 81 10.98 2.51 -7.09
N ILE A 82 10.43 3.39 -6.27
CA ILE A 82 8.98 3.59 -6.17
C ILE A 82 8.47 4.58 -7.22
N GLU A 83 9.22 5.68 -7.45
CA GLU A 83 8.72 6.78 -8.28
C GLU A 83 9.16 6.68 -9.75
N TYR A 84 10.32 6.11 -9.99
CA TYR A 84 10.90 6.08 -11.34
C TYR A 84 11.00 4.68 -11.95
N GLY A 85 10.79 3.60 -11.17
CA GLY A 85 10.94 2.23 -11.65
C GLY A 85 12.37 1.91 -12.14
N ARG A 86 13.38 2.65 -11.62
CA ARG A 86 14.80 2.46 -11.96
C ARG A 86 15.36 1.37 -11.06
N TYR A 87 14.91 0.13 -11.29
CA TYR A 87 15.11 -1.00 -10.40
C TYR A 87 16.58 -1.36 -10.21
N ASP A 88 17.38 -1.40 -11.28
CA ASP A 88 18.80 -1.77 -11.20
C ASP A 88 19.58 -0.76 -10.36
N GLU A 89 19.39 0.52 -10.60
CA GLU A 89 20.08 1.58 -9.86
C GLU A 89 19.63 1.65 -8.39
N ALA A 90 18.35 1.36 -8.13
CA ALA A 90 17.85 1.27 -6.77
C ALA A 90 18.50 0.10 -6.02
N CYS A 91 18.61 -1.07 -6.68
CA CYS A 91 19.24 -2.26 -6.12
C CYS A 91 20.72 -2.01 -5.79
N GLU A 92 21.47 -1.37 -6.71
CA GLU A 92 22.86 -0.99 -6.45
C GLU A 92 23.00 -0.10 -5.20
N CYS A 93 22.14 0.91 -5.07
CA CYS A 93 22.13 1.78 -3.88
C CYS A 93 21.79 1.02 -2.59
N ILE A 94 20.83 0.08 -2.66
CA ILE A 94 20.43 -0.74 -1.52
C ILE A 94 21.58 -1.66 -1.11
N ASP A 95 22.21 -2.34 -2.06
CA ASP A 95 23.30 -3.27 -1.80
C ASP A 95 24.48 -2.54 -1.19
N LEU A 96 24.89 -1.40 -1.75
CA LEU A 96 25.94 -0.56 -1.18
C LEU A 96 25.62 -0.10 0.25
N ALA A 97 24.36 0.27 0.52
CA ALA A 97 23.95 0.68 1.86
C ALA A 97 24.03 -0.48 2.87
N LEU A 98 23.60 -1.68 2.47
CA LEU A 98 23.65 -2.88 3.31
C LEU A 98 25.07 -3.42 3.49
N ASP A 99 25.96 -3.22 2.51
CA ASP A 99 27.39 -3.51 2.66
C ASP A 99 28.07 -2.58 3.66
N LEU A 100 27.62 -1.31 3.75
CA LEU A 100 28.11 -0.35 4.73
C LEU A 100 27.58 -0.64 6.14
N ASP A 101 26.30 -0.99 6.23
CA ASP A 101 25.63 -1.29 7.49
C ASP A 101 24.47 -2.28 7.26
N SER A 102 24.71 -3.54 7.61
CA SER A 102 23.72 -4.61 7.47
C SER A 102 22.60 -4.56 8.51
N ASP A 103 22.74 -3.76 9.56
CA ASP A 103 21.78 -3.67 10.66
C ASP A 103 20.75 -2.54 10.46
N ILE A 104 20.61 -2.02 9.23
CA ILE A 104 19.60 -1.05 8.84
C ILE A 104 18.34 -1.76 8.31
N ALA A 105 17.30 -1.89 9.13
CA ALA A 105 16.04 -2.53 8.76
C ALA A 105 15.42 -1.97 7.47
N GLN A 106 15.45 -0.64 7.27
CA GLN A 106 14.93 0.02 6.07
C GLN A 106 15.60 -0.49 4.78
N GLY A 107 16.89 -0.80 4.82
CA GLY A 107 17.61 -1.37 3.67
C GLY A 107 17.03 -2.73 3.25
N TRP A 108 16.75 -3.59 4.21
CA TRP A 108 16.13 -4.89 3.97
C TRP A 108 14.69 -4.76 3.50
N PHE A 109 13.91 -3.83 4.04
CA PHE A 109 12.54 -3.57 3.56
C PHE A 109 12.51 -3.07 2.12
N LEU A 110 13.42 -2.15 1.73
CA LEU A 110 13.55 -1.71 0.35
C LEU A 110 14.02 -2.83 -0.58
N LYS A 111 14.91 -3.72 -0.10
CA LYS A 111 15.35 -4.90 -0.85
C LYS A 111 14.21 -5.89 -1.05
N GLY A 112 13.38 -6.08 -0.04
CA GLY A 112 12.15 -6.87 -0.12
C GLY A 112 11.18 -6.31 -1.16
N LEU A 113 10.95 -5.01 -1.13
CA LEU A 113 10.10 -4.31 -2.11
C LEU A 113 10.65 -4.43 -3.54
N TYR A 114 11.97 -4.29 -3.70
CA TYR A 114 12.66 -4.52 -4.98
C TYR A 114 12.37 -5.92 -5.53
N TYR A 115 12.53 -6.97 -4.72
CA TYR A 115 12.21 -8.34 -5.15
C TYR A 115 10.73 -8.50 -5.51
N GLY A 116 9.83 -7.80 -4.83
CA GLY A 116 8.42 -7.76 -5.19
C GLY A 116 8.17 -7.21 -6.59
N PHE A 117 8.81 -6.09 -6.94
CA PHE A 117 8.74 -5.54 -8.30
C PHE A 117 9.34 -6.47 -9.36
N MET A 118 10.36 -7.25 -8.98
CA MET A 118 10.95 -8.27 -9.85
C MET A 118 10.16 -9.57 -9.92
N GLY A 119 9.07 -9.71 -9.15
CA GLY A 119 8.22 -10.89 -9.10
C GLY A 119 8.78 -12.04 -8.25
N ASP A 120 9.90 -11.84 -7.54
CA ASP A 120 10.51 -12.84 -6.66
C ASP A 120 9.96 -12.70 -5.23
N VAL A 121 8.72 -13.16 -5.06
CA VAL A 121 7.95 -13.00 -3.81
C VAL A 121 8.64 -13.66 -2.62
N GLU A 122 9.27 -14.83 -2.80
CA GLU A 122 9.93 -15.56 -1.71
C GLU A 122 11.15 -14.79 -1.18
N LYS A 123 12.01 -14.29 -2.08
CA LYS A 123 13.13 -13.45 -1.64
C LYS A 123 12.65 -12.12 -1.00
N GLY A 124 11.52 -11.60 -1.46
CA GLY A 124 10.89 -10.46 -0.82
C GLY A 124 10.56 -10.76 0.64
N ILE A 125 9.89 -11.89 0.91
CA ILE A 125 9.55 -12.36 2.27
C ILE A 125 10.81 -12.51 3.13
N ASP A 126 11.85 -13.17 2.60
CA ASP A 126 13.12 -13.37 3.32
C ASP A 126 13.75 -12.03 3.73
N CYS A 127 13.72 -11.04 2.85
CA CYS A 127 14.22 -9.69 3.18
C CYS A 127 13.40 -9.01 4.27
N TYR A 128 12.06 -9.14 4.23
CA TYR A 128 11.21 -8.61 5.30
C TYR A 128 11.47 -9.33 6.63
N ASP A 129 11.76 -10.64 6.61
CA ASP A 129 12.13 -11.38 7.81
C ASP A 129 13.40 -10.83 8.46
N VAL A 130 14.42 -10.55 7.67
CA VAL A 130 15.67 -9.94 8.17
C VAL A 130 15.39 -8.55 8.73
N GLY A 131 14.70 -7.70 8.00
CA GLY A 131 14.35 -6.34 8.44
C GLY A 131 13.55 -6.33 9.74
N LEU A 132 12.56 -7.22 9.88
CA LEU A 132 11.74 -7.37 11.08
C LEU A 132 12.46 -8.03 12.25
N HIS A 133 13.53 -8.79 11.98
CA HIS A 133 14.43 -9.26 13.04
C HIS A 133 15.23 -8.10 13.65
N ILE A 134 15.60 -7.11 12.83
CA ILE A 134 16.33 -5.91 13.27
C ILE A 134 15.36 -4.92 13.95
N ASP A 135 14.21 -4.65 13.32
CA ASP A 135 13.16 -3.77 13.86
C ASP A 135 11.79 -4.46 13.83
N SER A 136 11.50 -5.20 14.89
CA SER A 136 10.21 -5.90 15.06
C SER A 136 9.01 -4.98 15.30
N GLY A 137 9.25 -3.69 15.56
CA GLY A 137 8.21 -2.68 15.81
C GLY A 137 7.72 -1.99 14.53
N ASP A 138 8.36 -2.21 13.37
CA ASP A 138 7.95 -1.56 12.13
C ASP A 138 6.66 -2.16 11.59
N ALA A 139 5.57 -1.38 11.72
CA ALA A 139 4.24 -1.79 11.25
C ALA A 139 4.19 -1.95 9.72
N ASN A 140 4.92 -1.12 8.96
CA ASN A 140 4.96 -1.21 7.50
C ASN A 140 5.69 -2.47 7.05
N GLY A 141 6.78 -2.84 7.73
CA GLY A 141 7.48 -4.11 7.49
C GLY A 141 6.54 -5.31 7.63
N TRP A 142 5.75 -5.37 8.71
CA TRP A 142 4.73 -6.41 8.89
C TRP A 142 3.64 -6.36 7.83
N LEU A 143 3.14 -5.17 7.47
CA LEU A 143 2.11 -4.98 6.45
C LEU A 143 2.56 -5.51 5.09
N TYR A 144 3.73 -5.08 4.62
CA TYR A 144 4.27 -5.53 3.34
C TYR A 144 4.55 -7.03 3.33
N LYS A 145 5.15 -7.57 4.41
CA LYS A 145 5.35 -9.03 4.54
C LYS A 145 4.02 -9.79 4.43
N GLY A 146 2.98 -9.32 5.13
CA GLY A 146 1.64 -9.92 5.04
C GLY A 146 1.08 -9.90 3.62
N GLY A 147 1.27 -8.79 2.88
CA GLY A 147 0.90 -8.67 1.47
C GLY A 147 1.63 -9.68 0.58
N PHE A 148 2.94 -9.85 0.76
CA PHE A 148 3.74 -10.84 0.03
C PHE A 148 3.33 -12.27 0.35
N LEU A 149 3.06 -12.57 1.62
CA LEU A 149 2.56 -13.88 2.06
C LEU A 149 1.18 -14.21 1.44
N LYS A 150 0.29 -13.22 1.28
CA LYS A 150 -0.96 -13.40 0.52
C LYS A 150 -0.69 -13.77 -0.93
N ILE A 151 0.22 -13.08 -1.62
CA ILE A 151 0.61 -13.39 -3.00
C ILE A 151 1.17 -14.81 -3.08
N ALA A 152 1.97 -15.23 -2.10
CA ALA A 152 2.50 -16.59 -1.96
C ALA A 152 1.45 -17.62 -1.50
N LYS A 153 0.21 -17.22 -1.27
CA LYS A 153 -0.90 -18.04 -0.75
C LYS A 153 -0.64 -18.64 0.65
N LYS A 154 0.25 -18.02 1.44
CA LYS A 154 0.58 -18.38 2.83
C LYS A 154 -0.33 -17.58 3.78
N TYR A 155 -1.64 -17.79 3.69
CA TYR A 155 -2.65 -16.92 4.34
C TYR A 155 -2.60 -16.94 5.87
N ASP A 156 -2.31 -18.09 6.50
CA ASP A 156 -2.15 -18.19 7.96
C ASP A 156 -1.00 -17.31 8.51
N GLU A 157 0.08 -17.25 7.74
CA GLU A 157 1.23 -16.40 8.10
C GLU A 157 0.92 -14.93 7.84
N ALA A 158 0.19 -14.63 6.74
CA ALA A 158 -0.28 -13.27 6.45
C ALA A 158 -1.17 -12.71 7.56
N VAL A 159 -2.12 -13.52 8.08
CA VAL A 159 -2.98 -13.12 9.20
C VAL A 159 -2.14 -12.75 10.44
N LYS A 160 -1.08 -13.52 10.74
CA LYS A 160 -0.18 -13.19 11.87
C LYS A 160 0.55 -11.86 11.67
N CYS A 161 0.93 -11.54 10.44
CA CYS A 161 1.52 -10.25 10.12
C CYS A 161 0.52 -9.11 10.34
N PHE A 162 -0.73 -9.25 9.89
CA PHE A 162 -1.77 -8.25 10.12
C PHE A 162 -2.14 -8.12 11.60
N ASP A 163 -2.09 -9.21 12.39
CA ASP A 163 -2.22 -9.15 13.83
C ASP A 163 -1.10 -8.34 14.49
N ALA A 164 0.13 -8.46 14.00
CA ALA A 164 1.25 -7.67 14.50
C ALA A 164 1.04 -6.17 14.20
N VAL A 165 0.57 -5.81 13.00
CA VAL A 165 0.22 -4.41 12.67
C VAL A 165 -0.89 -3.91 13.59
N LEU A 166 -1.98 -4.67 13.75
CA LEU A 166 -3.11 -4.27 14.58
C LEU A 166 -2.77 -4.19 16.07
N SER A 167 -1.70 -4.85 16.53
CA SER A 167 -1.21 -4.67 17.90
C SER A 167 -0.67 -3.27 18.15
N VAL A 168 -0.18 -2.59 17.10
CA VAL A 168 0.36 -1.21 17.15
C VAL A 168 -0.73 -0.20 16.77
N LYS A 169 -1.57 -0.56 15.79
CA LYS A 169 -2.65 0.28 15.25
C LYS A 169 -4.00 -0.46 15.31
N PRO A 170 -4.60 -0.63 16.48
CA PRO A 170 -5.75 -1.55 16.67
C PRO A 170 -7.01 -1.16 15.89
N ASN A 171 -7.14 0.09 15.46
CA ASN A 171 -8.30 0.59 14.73
C ASN A 171 -7.95 0.99 13.29
N ASP A 172 -6.89 0.43 12.73
CA ASP A 172 -6.57 0.70 11.32
C ASP A 172 -7.50 -0.11 10.41
N LYS A 173 -8.36 0.62 9.73
CA LYS A 173 -9.45 0.05 8.91
C LYS A 173 -8.92 -0.75 7.73
N GLU A 174 -7.80 -0.32 7.16
CA GLU A 174 -7.19 -0.96 6.00
C GLU A 174 -6.57 -2.31 6.38
N GLU A 175 -5.86 -2.37 7.50
CA GLU A 175 -5.29 -3.61 8.01
C GLU A 175 -6.36 -4.61 8.46
N ILE A 176 -7.45 -4.13 9.06
CA ILE A 176 -8.60 -5.00 9.38
C ILE A 176 -9.22 -5.57 8.10
N TYR A 177 -9.34 -4.77 7.02
CA TYR A 177 -9.79 -5.25 5.71
C TYR A 177 -8.86 -6.32 5.14
N LEU A 178 -7.54 -6.09 5.16
CA LEU A 178 -6.56 -7.05 4.65
C LEU A 178 -6.60 -8.38 5.42
N LYS A 179 -6.83 -8.30 6.73
CA LYS A 179 -7.02 -9.49 7.57
C LYS A 179 -8.33 -10.23 7.24
N ALA A 180 -9.42 -9.49 7.05
CA ALA A 180 -10.70 -10.07 6.63
C ALA A 180 -10.57 -10.80 5.29
N ASP A 181 -9.90 -10.17 4.32
CA ASP A 181 -9.65 -10.73 3.00
C ASP A 181 -8.76 -12.00 3.08
N ALA A 182 -7.74 -12.03 3.95
CA ALA A 182 -6.95 -13.23 4.15
C ALA A 182 -7.78 -14.40 4.73
N TYR A 183 -8.71 -14.14 5.63
CA TYR A 183 -9.62 -15.17 6.17
C TYR A 183 -10.59 -15.74 5.13
N LEU A 184 -10.99 -14.96 4.10
CA LEU A 184 -11.75 -15.49 2.97
C LEU A 184 -10.98 -16.63 2.27
N TYR A 185 -9.69 -16.44 2.02
CA TYR A 185 -8.84 -17.45 1.36
C TYR A 185 -8.51 -18.66 2.25
N LEU A 186 -8.73 -18.54 3.56
CA LEU A 186 -8.63 -19.66 4.51
C LEU A 186 -9.95 -20.42 4.66
N ASP A 187 -11.00 -20.04 3.92
CA ASP A 187 -12.36 -20.56 4.03
C ASP A 187 -12.98 -20.34 5.45
N GLU A 188 -12.45 -19.35 6.17
CA GLU A 188 -12.91 -18.95 7.50
C GLU A 188 -13.95 -17.82 7.41
N LEU A 189 -15.09 -18.12 6.74
CA LEU A 189 -16.09 -17.12 6.36
C LEU A 189 -16.61 -16.30 7.55
N ASP A 190 -16.89 -16.93 8.68
CA ASP A 190 -17.40 -16.25 9.89
C ASP A 190 -16.39 -15.23 10.45
N LYS A 191 -15.09 -15.57 10.44
CA LYS A 191 -14.05 -14.65 10.88
C LYS A 191 -13.91 -13.49 9.90
N SER A 192 -13.94 -13.77 8.60
CA SER A 192 -13.88 -12.73 7.57
C SER A 192 -15.06 -11.76 7.72
N ILE A 193 -16.31 -12.24 7.87
CA ILE A 193 -17.51 -11.42 8.11
C ILE A 193 -17.35 -10.59 9.39
N LYS A 194 -16.84 -11.18 10.47
CA LYS A 194 -16.59 -10.46 11.73
C LYS A 194 -15.67 -9.26 11.51
N TYR A 195 -14.52 -9.45 10.83
CA TYR A 195 -13.58 -8.35 10.58
C TYR A 195 -14.12 -7.32 9.57
N CYS A 196 -14.91 -7.73 8.58
CA CYS A 196 -15.64 -6.79 7.73
C CYS A 196 -16.59 -5.90 8.55
N ASN A 197 -17.34 -6.48 9.47
CA ASN A 197 -18.24 -5.73 10.35
C ASN A 197 -17.49 -4.77 11.28
N GLU A 198 -16.35 -5.20 11.83
CA GLU A 198 -15.48 -4.38 12.66
C GLU A 198 -14.95 -3.17 11.86
N ALA A 199 -14.39 -3.40 10.66
CA ALA A 199 -13.91 -2.33 9.81
C ALA A 199 -15.03 -1.37 9.37
N LEU A 200 -16.21 -1.88 8.98
CA LEU A 200 -17.36 -1.06 8.60
C LEU A 200 -17.94 -0.25 9.77
N GLY A 201 -17.73 -0.70 11.00
CA GLY A 201 -18.12 0.03 12.22
C GLY A 201 -17.20 1.20 12.56
N LEU A 202 -16.00 1.27 11.98
CA LEU A 202 -15.07 2.38 12.16
C LEU A 202 -15.42 3.54 11.22
N GLU A 203 -15.30 4.77 11.72
CA GLU A 203 -15.43 5.97 10.89
C GLU A 203 -14.21 6.15 10.00
N GLY A 204 -14.38 6.87 8.88
CA GLY A 204 -13.28 7.19 7.95
C GLY A 204 -12.98 6.10 6.93
N GLY A 205 -11.74 6.09 6.45
CA GLY A 205 -11.32 5.29 5.29
C GLY A 205 -11.68 5.94 3.95
N SER A 206 -10.96 5.56 2.89
CA SER A 206 -11.26 6.03 1.53
C SER A 206 -12.62 5.48 1.05
N VAL A 207 -13.22 6.15 0.05
CA VAL A 207 -14.44 5.64 -0.60
C VAL A 207 -14.17 4.25 -1.18
N GLU A 208 -13.03 4.06 -1.81
CA GLU A 208 -12.61 2.80 -2.40
C GLU A 208 -12.52 1.67 -1.36
N LEU A 209 -11.87 1.92 -0.21
CA LEU A 209 -11.78 0.95 0.88
C LEU A 209 -13.18 0.55 1.39
N ASN A 210 -14.08 1.52 1.56
CA ASN A 210 -15.44 1.23 2.01
C ASN A 210 -16.24 0.43 0.96
N VAL A 211 -16.07 0.71 -0.34
CA VAL A 211 -16.63 -0.10 -1.43
C VAL A 211 -16.09 -1.53 -1.34
N ASN A 212 -14.77 -1.71 -1.24
CA ASN A 212 -14.14 -3.02 -1.17
C ASN A 212 -14.61 -3.82 0.06
N LEU A 213 -14.78 -3.18 1.22
CA LEU A 213 -15.33 -3.80 2.43
C LEU A 213 -16.76 -4.31 2.24
N TYR A 214 -17.63 -3.50 1.63
CA TYR A 214 -18.99 -3.92 1.33
C TYR A 214 -19.03 -5.05 0.30
N LEU A 215 -18.17 -5.01 -0.72
CA LEU A 215 -18.09 -6.08 -1.73
C LEU A 215 -17.52 -7.38 -1.17
N LEU A 216 -16.48 -7.28 -0.31
CA LEU A 216 -15.95 -8.47 0.37
C LEU A 216 -17.05 -9.10 1.24
N LYS A 217 -17.76 -8.31 2.04
CA LYS A 217 -18.87 -8.82 2.84
C LYS A 217 -19.99 -9.39 1.98
N GLY A 218 -20.32 -8.75 0.86
CA GLY A 218 -21.30 -9.26 -0.11
C GLY A 218 -20.89 -10.61 -0.68
N CYS A 219 -19.62 -10.77 -1.08
CA CYS A 219 -19.07 -12.03 -1.55
C CYS A 219 -19.17 -13.15 -0.51
N LEU A 220 -18.77 -12.87 0.73
CA LEU A 220 -18.87 -13.81 1.86
C LEU A 220 -20.31 -14.28 2.12
N LEU A 221 -21.26 -13.37 2.01
CA LEU A 221 -22.68 -13.67 2.19
C LEU A 221 -23.25 -14.49 1.01
N ILE A 222 -22.78 -14.26 -0.22
CA ILE A 222 -23.11 -15.10 -1.37
C ILE A 222 -22.59 -16.51 -1.17
N LEU A 223 -21.34 -16.67 -0.73
CA LEU A 223 -20.74 -17.98 -0.42
C LEU A 223 -21.47 -18.70 0.72
N SER A 224 -22.10 -17.96 1.62
CA SER A 224 -22.94 -18.47 2.70
C SER A 224 -24.43 -18.61 2.31
N GLU A 225 -24.76 -18.45 1.02
CA GLU A 225 -26.12 -18.49 0.46
C GLU A 225 -27.11 -17.48 1.08
N ASN A 226 -26.60 -16.43 1.74
CA ASN A 226 -27.40 -15.37 2.31
C ASN A 226 -27.56 -14.20 1.32
N PHE A 227 -28.31 -14.44 0.24
CA PHE A 227 -28.42 -13.52 -0.89
C PHE A 227 -29.09 -12.19 -0.53
N ASP A 228 -30.06 -12.16 0.38
CA ASP A 228 -30.76 -10.94 0.76
C ASP A 228 -29.81 -9.95 1.44
N GLU A 229 -29.04 -10.42 2.42
CA GLU A 229 -28.05 -9.55 3.09
C GLU A 229 -26.87 -9.21 2.17
N ALA A 230 -26.50 -10.11 1.25
CA ALA A 230 -25.49 -9.84 0.23
C ALA A 230 -25.90 -8.64 -0.65
N ILE A 231 -27.13 -8.64 -1.19
CA ILE A 231 -27.67 -7.53 -1.99
C ILE A 231 -27.65 -6.21 -1.22
N VAL A 232 -28.04 -6.21 0.06
CA VAL A 232 -27.99 -5.00 0.89
C VAL A 232 -26.56 -4.43 0.99
N ASN A 233 -25.55 -5.29 1.16
CA ASN A 233 -24.17 -4.85 1.23
C ASN A 233 -23.66 -4.35 -0.14
N ILE A 234 -23.97 -5.06 -1.22
CA ILE A 234 -23.61 -4.63 -2.58
C ILE A 234 -24.30 -3.27 -2.91
N ASP A 235 -25.55 -3.06 -2.51
CA ASP A 235 -26.24 -1.80 -2.67
C ASP A 235 -25.59 -0.67 -1.87
N ASN A 236 -25.03 -0.96 -0.70
CA ASN A 236 -24.25 0.03 0.04
C ASN A 236 -22.94 0.40 -0.68
N ALA A 237 -22.27 -0.55 -1.34
CA ALA A 237 -21.15 -0.26 -2.22
C ALA A 237 -21.58 0.64 -3.39
N LEU A 238 -22.71 0.33 -4.05
CA LEU A 238 -23.24 1.10 -5.16
C LEU A 238 -23.72 2.50 -4.76
N LYS A 239 -24.17 2.72 -3.52
CA LYS A 239 -24.43 4.07 -2.99
C LYS A 239 -23.18 4.94 -2.93
N LEU A 240 -22.02 4.35 -2.65
CA LEU A 240 -20.73 5.03 -2.61
C LEU A 240 -20.16 5.25 -4.02
N ASN A 241 -20.28 4.24 -4.89
CA ASN A 241 -19.85 4.30 -6.28
C ASN A 241 -20.89 3.63 -7.19
N GLN A 242 -21.80 4.42 -7.74
CA GLN A 242 -22.94 3.94 -8.55
C GLN A 242 -22.53 3.22 -9.83
N LYS A 243 -21.31 3.43 -10.30
CA LYS A 243 -20.78 2.82 -11.53
C LYS A 243 -19.67 1.81 -11.24
N ASP A 244 -19.61 1.29 -10.02
CA ASP A 244 -18.62 0.25 -9.70
C ASP A 244 -18.93 -1.02 -10.49
N TYR A 245 -18.01 -1.37 -11.39
CA TYR A 245 -18.18 -2.50 -12.28
C TYR A 245 -18.36 -3.82 -11.52
N ASN A 246 -17.51 -4.04 -10.51
CA ASN A 246 -17.52 -5.28 -9.72
C ASN A 246 -18.80 -5.39 -8.88
N ALA A 247 -19.25 -4.27 -8.30
CA ALA A 247 -20.50 -4.21 -7.56
C ALA A 247 -21.71 -4.54 -8.44
N LEU A 248 -21.78 -3.96 -9.66
CA LEU A 248 -22.85 -4.23 -10.61
C LEU A 248 -22.86 -5.69 -11.05
N LEU A 249 -21.68 -6.26 -11.37
CA LEU A 249 -21.56 -7.67 -11.75
C LEU A 249 -21.97 -8.60 -10.60
N MET A 250 -21.44 -8.36 -9.42
CA MET A 250 -21.77 -9.17 -8.23
C MET A 250 -23.26 -9.09 -7.89
N LYS A 251 -23.90 -7.93 -8.06
CA LYS A 251 -25.34 -7.79 -7.85
C LYS A 251 -26.14 -8.62 -8.86
N ALA A 252 -25.78 -8.56 -10.16
CA ALA A 252 -26.44 -9.33 -11.20
C ALA A 252 -26.31 -10.84 -10.96
N GLN A 253 -25.10 -11.30 -10.57
CA GLN A 253 -24.87 -12.71 -10.20
C GLN A 253 -25.69 -13.11 -8.97
N CYS A 254 -25.72 -12.29 -7.94
CA CYS A 254 -26.47 -12.56 -6.71
C CYS A 254 -28.00 -12.67 -6.98
N LEU A 255 -28.54 -11.79 -7.82
CA LEU A 255 -29.95 -11.87 -8.25
C LEU A 255 -30.21 -13.16 -9.04
N ALA A 256 -29.30 -13.56 -9.92
CA ALA A 256 -29.41 -14.81 -10.66
C ALA A 256 -29.40 -16.05 -9.74
N TYR A 257 -28.48 -16.09 -8.75
CA TYR A 257 -28.44 -17.17 -7.76
C TYR A 257 -29.71 -17.23 -6.90
N ARG A 258 -30.32 -16.08 -6.60
CA ARG A 258 -31.60 -15.99 -5.90
C ARG A 258 -32.79 -16.35 -6.79
N GLN A 259 -32.57 -16.58 -8.10
CA GLN A 259 -33.57 -16.84 -9.13
C GLN A 259 -34.47 -15.63 -9.50
N ASP A 260 -34.05 -14.43 -9.17
CA ASP A 260 -34.69 -13.17 -9.58
C ASP A 260 -34.20 -12.76 -10.97
N PHE A 261 -34.51 -13.59 -11.95
CA PHE A 261 -33.96 -13.46 -13.30
C PHE A 261 -34.39 -12.17 -14.01
N GLU A 262 -35.62 -11.68 -13.78
CA GLU A 262 -36.12 -10.44 -14.38
C GLU A 262 -35.28 -9.24 -13.91
N ASP A 263 -35.06 -9.11 -12.61
CA ASP A 263 -34.24 -8.04 -12.02
C ASP A 263 -32.78 -8.14 -12.46
N SER A 264 -32.25 -9.36 -12.55
CA SER A 264 -30.88 -9.61 -13.06
C SER A 264 -30.74 -9.13 -14.51
N PHE A 265 -31.70 -9.50 -15.40
CA PHE A 265 -31.68 -9.06 -16.80
C PHE A 265 -31.80 -7.56 -16.95
N GLU A 266 -32.68 -6.90 -16.20
CA GLU A 266 -32.82 -5.44 -16.22
C GLU A 266 -31.50 -4.77 -15.81
N LEU A 267 -30.86 -5.27 -14.75
CA LEU A 267 -29.57 -4.75 -14.29
C LEU A 267 -28.48 -4.94 -15.35
N ILE A 268 -28.39 -6.12 -15.95
CA ILE A 268 -27.44 -6.44 -17.03
C ILE A 268 -27.63 -5.50 -18.20
N ASP A 269 -28.87 -5.34 -18.69
CA ASP A 269 -29.18 -4.51 -19.86
C ASP A 269 -28.89 -3.02 -19.59
N ASN A 270 -29.12 -2.56 -18.38
CA ASN A 270 -28.77 -1.20 -17.97
C ASN A 270 -27.25 -1.01 -17.83
N THR A 271 -26.54 -2.03 -17.35
CA THR A 271 -25.08 -1.97 -17.22
C THR A 271 -24.40 -2.01 -18.60
N LEU A 272 -24.89 -2.80 -19.55
CA LEU A 272 -24.35 -2.85 -20.91
C LEU A 272 -24.55 -1.52 -21.69
N LYS A 273 -25.47 -0.66 -21.30
CA LYS A 273 -25.56 0.71 -21.85
C LYS A 273 -24.40 1.60 -21.37
N ILE A 274 -23.83 1.31 -20.20
CA ILE A 274 -22.69 2.04 -19.61
C ILE A 274 -21.37 1.41 -20.07
N TYR A 275 -21.31 0.08 -20.11
CA TYR A 275 -20.15 -0.75 -20.44
C TYR A 275 -20.50 -1.71 -21.61
N PRO A 276 -20.53 -1.23 -22.87
CA PRO A 276 -21.00 -2.04 -24.01
C PRO A 276 -20.19 -3.31 -24.27
N ASP A 277 -18.89 -3.28 -23.93
CA ASP A 277 -17.95 -4.37 -24.17
C ASP A 277 -17.77 -5.29 -22.94
N ALA A 278 -18.66 -5.19 -21.94
CA ALA A 278 -18.59 -5.98 -20.71
C ALA A 278 -19.00 -7.44 -20.97
N TRP A 279 -18.04 -8.26 -21.36
CA TRP A 279 -18.27 -9.66 -21.77
C TRP A 279 -18.79 -10.53 -20.62
N GLU A 280 -18.40 -10.26 -19.36
CA GLU A 280 -18.86 -11.00 -18.19
C GLU A 280 -20.39 -10.87 -17.99
N PHE A 281 -20.97 -9.72 -18.30
CA PHE A 281 -22.42 -9.53 -18.24
C PHE A 281 -23.14 -10.25 -19.40
N LEU A 282 -22.53 -10.31 -20.58
CA LEU A 282 -23.07 -11.06 -21.72
C LEU A 282 -23.04 -12.55 -21.44
N GLU A 283 -21.96 -13.05 -20.86
CA GLU A 283 -21.82 -14.46 -20.45
C GLU A 283 -22.86 -14.82 -19.38
N LEU A 284 -22.96 -14.03 -18.31
CA LEU A 284 -23.98 -14.24 -17.27
C LEU A 284 -25.40 -14.27 -17.85
N LYS A 285 -25.70 -13.36 -18.81
CA LYS A 285 -27.00 -13.35 -19.48
C LYS A 285 -27.29 -14.63 -20.25
N GLN A 286 -26.27 -15.20 -20.91
CA GLN A 286 -26.38 -16.46 -21.61
C GLN A 286 -26.57 -17.65 -20.65
N GLU A 287 -25.83 -17.66 -19.55
CA GLU A 287 -25.97 -18.69 -18.50
C GLU A 287 -27.38 -18.74 -17.91
N ILE A 288 -27.97 -17.57 -17.63
CA ILE A 288 -29.34 -17.51 -17.09
C ILE A 288 -30.39 -17.99 -18.12
N LEU A 289 -30.13 -17.83 -19.42
CA LEU A 289 -31.04 -18.22 -20.49
C LEU A 289 -30.91 -19.72 -20.87
N SER A 290 -29.85 -20.40 -20.47
CA SER A 290 -29.58 -21.82 -20.78
C SER A 290 -30.23 -22.75 -19.76
#